data_401e963bd9f9b9e0c3fe96ce685ce21f
#
_entry.id   401e963bd9f9b9e0c3fe96ce685ce21f
#
_cell.length_a   1.000
_cell.length_b   1.000
_cell.length_c   1.000
_cell.angle_alpha   90.00
_cell.angle_beta   90.00
_cell.angle_gamma   90.00
#
_symmetry.space_group_name_H-M   'P 1'
#
loop_
_entity.id
_entity.type
_entity.pdbx_description
1 polymer ?
#
loop_
_entity_poly.entity_id
_entity_poly.type
_entity_poly.pdbx_seq_one_letter_code
_entity_poly.pdbx_strand_id
1 'polypeptide(L)'
;MSYAETLRAYQAQVNGALEALPMAGAPDILRQAMRYSLLAGGKRLRGVLALAACQMAGGKAADALPFACALEMIHAYSLIHDDLPAMDNDTLRRGKPTNHVVYGEAVAILAGDGLLTHAFELMAAQTHPAAFAALGEIARAAGIGGMLRGQTLDVTLEGTRPIREQVEQIHLGKTAAMITAPVTAGLL
;
A
#
# COMPACT_ATOMS: atom_id res chain seq x y z
N MET A 1 -3.63 -28.02 -2.58
CA MET A 1 -3.72 -27.05 -1.45
C MET A 1 -5.13 -26.53 -1.32
N SER A 2 -5.63 -26.39 -0.10
CA SER A 2 -6.92 -25.70 0.15
C SER A 2 -6.75 -24.20 -0.08
N TYR A 3 -7.86 -23.49 -0.29
CA TYR A 3 -7.85 -22.02 -0.40
C TYR A 3 -7.13 -21.34 0.78
N ALA A 4 -7.39 -21.80 1.98
CA ALA A 4 -6.78 -21.24 3.19
C ALA A 4 -5.26 -21.48 3.27
N GLU A 5 -4.76 -22.60 2.77
CA GLU A 5 -3.33 -22.89 2.68
C GLU A 5 -2.65 -21.99 1.63
N THR A 6 -3.26 -21.85 0.46
CA THR A 6 -2.76 -20.98 -0.61
C THR A 6 -2.69 -19.52 -0.16
N LEU A 7 -3.74 -19.02 0.50
CA LEU A 7 -3.78 -17.67 1.04
C LEU A 7 -2.65 -17.44 2.06
N ARG A 8 -2.46 -18.36 3.00
CA ARG A 8 -1.37 -18.29 3.98
C ARG A 8 0.01 -18.32 3.32
N ALA A 9 0.18 -19.13 2.28
CA ALA A 9 1.45 -19.22 1.54
C ALA A 9 1.80 -17.87 0.88
N TYR A 10 0.86 -17.20 0.22
CA TYR A 10 1.08 -15.86 -0.35
C TYR A 10 1.36 -14.82 0.73
N GLN A 11 0.60 -14.83 1.83
CA GLN A 11 0.84 -13.92 2.96
C GLN A 11 2.24 -14.09 3.54
N ALA A 12 2.72 -15.33 3.68
CA ALA A 12 4.06 -15.62 4.17
C ALA A 12 5.14 -15.10 3.21
N GLN A 13 4.96 -15.28 1.89
CA GLN A 13 5.88 -14.73 0.89
C GLN A 13 5.95 -13.20 0.95
N VAL A 14 4.81 -12.52 0.99
CA VAL A 14 4.76 -11.04 1.09
C VAL A 14 5.40 -10.57 2.40
N ASN A 15 5.06 -11.17 3.54
CA ASN A 15 5.63 -10.77 4.82
C ASN A 15 7.15 -10.96 4.86
N GLY A 16 7.67 -12.12 4.43
CA GLY A 16 9.10 -12.38 4.37
C GLY A 16 9.84 -11.39 3.47
N ALA A 17 9.26 -11.04 2.32
CA ALA A 17 9.85 -10.05 1.43
C ALA A 17 9.83 -8.63 2.04
N LEU A 18 8.74 -8.21 2.69
CA LEU A 18 8.65 -6.92 3.38
C LEU A 18 9.65 -6.82 4.55
N GLU A 19 9.84 -7.89 5.30
CA GLU A 19 10.84 -7.95 6.38
C GLU A 19 12.27 -7.83 5.87
N ALA A 20 12.56 -8.41 4.69
CA ALA A 20 13.85 -8.40 4.05
C ALA A 20 14.17 -7.14 3.24
N LEU A 21 13.18 -6.22 3.06
CA LEU A 21 13.39 -5.01 2.26
C LEU A 21 14.59 -4.20 2.74
N PRO A 22 15.57 -3.92 1.86
CA PRO A 22 16.67 -3.04 2.19
C PRO A 22 16.17 -1.60 2.26
N MET A 23 16.45 -0.92 3.35
CA MET A 23 16.20 0.52 3.54
C MET A 23 17.55 1.22 3.76
N ALA A 24 18.51 0.92 2.88
CA ALA A 24 19.85 1.47 2.95
C ALA A 24 19.84 2.98 2.76
N GLY A 25 20.69 3.69 3.52
CA GLY A 25 20.76 5.15 3.47
C GLY A 25 19.72 5.89 4.30
N ALA A 26 18.64 5.24 4.73
CA ALA A 26 17.68 5.88 5.62
C ALA A 26 18.27 6.06 7.04
N PRO A 27 18.15 7.24 7.66
CA PRO A 27 18.46 7.41 9.07
C PRO A 27 17.70 6.41 9.95
N ASP A 28 18.30 6.01 11.07
CA ASP A 28 17.72 4.95 11.92
C ASP A 28 16.29 5.24 12.37
N ILE A 29 15.99 6.47 12.75
CA ILE A 29 14.65 6.86 13.19
C ILE A 29 13.63 6.74 12.04
N LEU A 30 13.99 7.14 10.82
CA LEU A 30 13.13 7.01 9.66
C LEU A 30 12.88 5.55 9.31
N ARG A 31 13.94 4.75 9.27
CA ARG A 31 13.84 3.29 9.02
C ARG A 31 12.94 2.61 10.05
N GLN A 32 13.09 2.94 11.34
CA GLN A 32 12.25 2.40 12.41
C GLN A 32 10.79 2.79 12.22
N ALA A 33 10.49 4.06 11.94
CA ALA A 33 9.13 4.55 11.72
C ALA A 33 8.46 3.90 10.50
N MET A 34 9.17 3.77 9.38
CA MET A 34 8.69 3.07 8.18
C MET A 34 8.35 1.61 8.50
N ARG A 35 9.29 0.87 9.11
CA ARG A 35 9.10 -0.55 9.47
C ARG A 35 8.00 -0.75 10.50
N TYR A 36 7.85 0.15 11.47
CA TYR A 36 6.82 0.09 12.49
C TYR A 36 5.42 -0.05 11.89
N SER A 37 5.06 0.78 10.92
CA SER A 37 3.75 0.72 10.27
C SER A 37 3.67 -0.37 9.20
N LEU A 38 4.71 -0.54 8.38
CA LEU A 38 4.74 -1.54 7.32
C LEU A 38 4.60 -2.97 7.87
N LEU A 39 5.26 -3.25 9.00
CA LEU A 39 5.28 -4.58 9.64
C LEU A 39 4.26 -4.72 10.78
N ALA A 40 3.35 -3.77 10.96
CA ALA A 40 2.30 -3.84 11.99
C ALA A 40 1.26 -4.96 11.79
N GLY A 41 1.49 -5.83 10.82
CA GLY A 41 0.59 -6.94 10.47
C GLY A 41 -0.50 -6.54 9.49
N GLY A 42 -1.48 -7.43 9.32
CA GLY A 42 -2.58 -7.25 8.39
C GLY A 42 -2.76 -8.45 7.45
N LYS A 43 -3.83 -8.41 6.66
CA LYS A 43 -4.19 -9.51 5.75
C LYS A 43 -3.34 -9.56 4.48
N ARG A 44 -2.53 -8.54 4.22
CA ARG A 44 -1.71 -8.40 2.99
C ARG A 44 -2.51 -8.60 1.70
N LEU A 45 -3.73 -8.11 1.70
CA LEU A 45 -4.68 -8.41 0.62
C LEU A 45 -4.18 -7.95 -0.76
N ARG A 46 -3.57 -6.77 -0.82
CA ARG A 46 -3.07 -6.20 -2.09
C ARG A 46 -1.92 -7.02 -2.65
N GLY A 47 -0.95 -7.36 -1.81
CA GLY A 47 0.16 -8.22 -2.18
C GLY A 47 -0.29 -9.63 -2.59
N VAL A 48 -1.22 -10.22 -1.84
CA VAL A 48 -1.80 -11.53 -2.16
C VAL A 48 -2.53 -11.52 -3.50
N LEU A 49 -3.32 -10.48 -3.79
CA LEU A 49 -4.03 -10.34 -5.06
C LEU A 49 -3.07 -10.25 -6.25
N ALA A 50 -1.97 -9.50 -6.11
CA ALA A 50 -0.95 -9.39 -7.16
C ALA A 50 -0.29 -10.75 -7.45
N LEU A 51 0.13 -11.48 -6.40
CA LEU A 51 0.73 -12.81 -6.57
C LEU A 51 -0.25 -13.82 -7.17
N ALA A 52 -1.49 -13.82 -6.70
CA ALA A 52 -2.52 -14.72 -7.20
C ALA A 52 -2.84 -14.45 -8.68
N ALA A 53 -3.00 -13.19 -9.07
CA ALA A 53 -3.26 -12.78 -10.44
C ALA A 53 -2.11 -13.19 -11.37
N CYS A 54 -0.86 -12.95 -10.96
CA CYS A 54 0.33 -13.36 -11.71
C CYS A 54 0.35 -14.88 -11.96
N GLN A 55 0.12 -15.68 -10.92
CA GLN A 55 0.11 -17.14 -11.09
C GLN A 55 -1.08 -17.62 -11.94
N MET A 56 -2.24 -16.99 -11.86
CA MET A 56 -3.39 -17.29 -12.73
C MET A 56 -3.09 -17.00 -14.19
N ALA A 57 -2.29 -15.98 -14.47
CA ALA A 57 -1.81 -15.66 -15.82
C ALA A 57 -0.67 -16.58 -16.30
N GLY A 58 -0.19 -17.51 -15.47
CA GLY A 58 0.93 -18.40 -15.79
C GLY A 58 2.31 -17.80 -15.47
N GLY A 59 2.37 -16.63 -14.85
CA GLY A 59 3.61 -15.98 -14.42
C GLY A 59 4.19 -16.61 -13.14
N LYS A 60 5.39 -16.17 -12.78
CA LYS A 60 6.08 -16.61 -11.55
C LYS A 60 5.82 -15.62 -10.42
N ALA A 61 5.42 -16.10 -9.26
CA ALA A 61 5.20 -15.26 -8.08
C ALA A 61 6.42 -14.38 -7.73
N ALA A 62 7.64 -14.86 -8.02
CA ALA A 62 8.87 -14.10 -7.81
C ALA A 62 8.93 -12.79 -8.64
N ASP A 63 8.37 -12.77 -9.84
CA ASP A 63 8.36 -11.61 -10.72
C ASP A 63 7.37 -10.54 -10.22
N ALA A 64 6.23 -10.97 -9.64
CA ALA A 64 5.23 -10.08 -9.07
C ALA A 64 5.53 -9.65 -7.62
N LEU A 65 6.43 -10.33 -6.91
CA LEU A 65 6.70 -10.09 -5.49
C LEU A 65 7.18 -8.66 -5.18
N PRO A 66 8.06 -8.02 -5.97
CA PRO A 66 8.42 -6.62 -5.76
C PRO A 66 7.22 -5.66 -5.87
N PHE A 67 6.31 -5.91 -6.81
CA PHE A 67 5.08 -5.14 -6.98
C PHE A 67 4.09 -5.38 -5.83
N ALA A 68 4.00 -6.60 -5.33
CA ALA A 68 3.24 -6.95 -4.15
C ALA A 68 3.73 -6.19 -2.91
N CYS A 69 5.06 -6.11 -2.71
CA CYS A 69 5.66 -5.32 -1.64
C CYS A 69 5.40 -3.82 -1.82
N ALA A 70 5.55 -3.28 -3.03
CA ALA A 70 5.30 -1.88 -3.34
C ALA A 70 3.84 -1.50 -3.03
N LEU A 71 2.87 -2.33 -3.38
CA LEU A 71 1.45 -2.13 -3.08
C LEU A 71 1.16 -2.09 -1.57
N GLU A 72 1.82 -2.94 -0.78
CA GLU A 72 1.69 -2.91 0.69
C GLU A 72 2.40 -1.69 1.30
N MET A 73 3.53 -1.22 0.72
CA MET A 73 4.18 0.04 1.13
C MET A 73 3.29 1.25 0.82
N ILE A 74 2.69 1.30 -0.38
CA ILE A 74 1.73 2.34 -0.77
C ILE A 74 0.51 2.31 0.16
N HIS A 75 0.01 1.15 0.55
CA HIS A 75 -1.05 1.06 1.54
C HIS A 75 -0.60 1.51 2.92
N ALA A 76 0.62 1.17 3.34
CA ALA A 76 1.11 1.55 4.66
C ALA A 76 1.32 3.08 4.78
N TYR A 77 1.87 3.74 3.75
CA TYR A 77 2.02 5.19 3.76
C TYR A 77 0.66 5.89 3.88
N SER A 78 -0.35 5.42 3.13
CA SER A 78 -1.67 6.04 3.18
C SER A 78 -2.28 5.96 4.59
N LEU A 79 -2.07 4.85 5.29
CA LEU A 79 -2.54 4.71 6.67
C LEU A 79 -1.76 5.59 7.65
N ILE A 80 -0.44 5.76 7.46
CA ILE A 80 0.36 6.67 8.31
C ILE A 80 -0.14 8.10 8.17
N HIS A 81 -0.42 8.55 6.94
CA HIS A 81 -0.89 9.92 6.70
C HIS A 81 -2.35 10.10 7.12
N ASP A 82 -3.21 9.12 6.90
CA ASP A 82 -4.60 9.16 7.39
C ASP A 82 -4.68 9.33 8.91
N ASP A 83 -3.79 8.68 9.67
CA ASP A 83 -3.76 8.75 11.12
C ASP A 83 -3.34 10.11 11.69
N LEU A 84 -2.72 11.00 10.90
CA LEU A 84 -2.20 12.29 11.36
C LEU A 84 -3.29 13.18 11.95
N PRO A 85 -2.94 14.09 12.92
CA PRO A 85 -3.90 15.02 13.50
C PRO A 85 -4.61 15.94 12.50
N ALA A 86 -3.99 16.22 11.34
CA ALA A 86 -4.59 17.00 10.26
C ALA A 86 -5.55 16.20 9.36
N MET A 87 -5.67 14.90 9.60
CA MET A 87 -6.52 13.96 8.86
C MET A 87 -7.52 13.32 9.84
N ASP A 88 -7.54 12.00 9.98
CA ASP A 88 -8.49 11.29 10.86
C ASP A 88 -8.19 11.45 12.36
N ASN A 89 -6.98 11.92 12.71
CA ASN A 89 -6.49 12.10 14.09
C ASN A 89 -6.62 10.83 14.95
N ASP A 90 -6.32 9.68 14.36
CA ASP A 90 -6.37 8.39 15.02
C ASP A 90 -5.12 8.14 15.88
N THR A 91 -5.30 7.83 17.16
CA THR A 91 -4.20 7.51 18.08
C THR A 91 -3.87 6.02 18.13
N LEU A 92 -4.77 5.16 17.65
CA LEU A 92 -4.63 3.70 17.65
C LEU A 92 -5.00 3.10 16.29
N ARG A 93 -4.17 2.18 15.79
CA ARG A 93 -4.45 1.39 14.59
C ARG A 93 -4.09 -0.09 14.83
N ARG A 94 -5.06 -0.98 14.60
CA ARG A 94 -4.90 -2.43 14.88
C ARG A 94 -4.46 -2.73 16.33
N GLY A 95 -4.93 -1.92 17.29
CA GLY A 95 -4.63 -2.07 18.71
C GLY A 95 -3.23 -1.59 19.13
N LYS A 96 -2.48 -0.91 18.22
CA LYS A 96 -1.18 -0.30 18.51
C LYS A 96 -1.27 1.22 18.34
N PRO A 97 -0.45 2.01 19.06
CA PRO A 97 -0.32 3.44 18.82
C PRO A 97 0.04 3.73 17.37
N THR A 98 -0.53 4.80 16.79
CA THR A 98 -0.25 5.22 15.42
C THR A 98 1.18 5.80 15.30
N ASN A 99 1.66 5.92 14.08
CA ASN A 99 3.05 6.31 13.81
C ASN A 99 3.39 7.68 14.42
N HIS A 100 2.50 8.68 14.26
CA HIS A 100 2.71 10.01 14.80
C HIS A 100 2.70 10.05 16.33
N VAL A 101 1.99 9.16 17.00
CA VAL A 101 2.00 9.03 18.48
C VAL A 101 3.35 8.50 18.96
N VAL A 102 3.98 7.58 18.20
CA VAL A 102 5.25 6.95 18.62
C VAL A 102 6.47 7.80 18.23
N TYR A 103 6.46 8.39 17.02
CA TYR A 103 7.64 9.04 16.44
C TYR A 103 7.48 10.56 16.25
N GLY A 104 6.30 11.11 16.55
CA GLY A 104 5.96 12.52 16.27
C GLY A 104 5.50 12.73 14.83
N GLU A 105 4.74 13.81 14.61
CA GLU A 105 4.09 14.10 13.32
C GLU A 105 5.10 14.26 12.16
N ALA A 106 6.18 15.00 12.38
CA ALA A 106 7.18 15.24 11.33
C ALA A 106 7.83 13.94 10.83
N VAL A 107 8.19 13.03 11.76
CA VAL A 107 8.77 11.73 11.38
C VAL A 107 7.73 10.84 10.73
N ALA A 108 6.47 10.88 11.17
CA ALA A 108 5.38 10.13 10.55
C ALA A 108 5.13 10.58 9.10
N ILE A 109 5.11 11.88 8.83
CA ILE A 109 5.02 12.43 7.46
C ILE A 109 6.15 11.88 6.60
N LEU A 110 7.40 12.02 7.06
CA LEU A 110 8.57 11.53 6.33
C LEU A 110 8.58 10.00 6.16
N ALA A 111 8.05 9.25 7.14
CA ALA A 111 7.92 7.79 7.03
C ALA A 111 6.91 7.38 5.95
N GLY A 112 5.81 8.10 5.81
CA GLY A 112 4.85 7.94 4.73
C GLY A 112 5.48 8.25 3.37
N ASP A 113 6.12 9.42 3.24
CA ASP A 113 6.82 9.83 2.01
C ASP A 113 7.92 8.83 1.61
N GLY A 114 8.68 8.35 2.61
CA GLY A 114 9.72 7.36 2.42
C GLY A 114 9.17 6.03 1.90
N LEU A 115 8.07 5.53 2.46
CA LEU A 115 7.42 4.30 1.98
C LEU A 115 6.87 4.46 0.56
N LEU A 116 6.22 5.59 0.26
CA LEU A 116 5.70 5.87 -1.07
C LEU A 116 6.82 5.92 -2.12
N THR A 117 7.87 6.69 -1.84
CA THR A 117 9.00 6.84 -2.78
C THR A 117 9.75 5.52 -2.95
N HIS A 118 10.01 4.81 -1.86
CA HIS A 118 10.71 3.52 -1.91
C HIS A 118 9.90 2.43 -2.64
N ALA A 119 8.57 2.50 -2.62
CA ALA A 119 7.73 1.63 -3.43
C ALA A 119 8.01 1.82 -4.93
N PHE A 120 8.14 3.07 -5.38
CA PHE A 120 8.49 3.36 -6.78
C PHE A 120 9.92 2.97 -7.13
N GLU A 121 10.89 3.18 -6.23
CA GLU A 121 12.27 2.72 -6.41
C GLU A 121 12.30 1.20 -6.62
N LEU A 122 11.59 0.44 -5.77
CA LEU A 122 11.52 -1.01 -5.85
C LEU A 122 10.94 -1.49 -7.19
N MET A 123 9.85 -0.87 -7.64
CA MET A 123 9.23 -1.23 -8.92
C MET A 123 10.09 -0.82 -10.12
N ALA A 124 10.71 0.35 -10.09
CA ALA A 124 11.55 0.87 -11.16
C ALA A 124 12.85 0.07 -11.36
N ALA A 125 13.31 -0.63 -10.32
CA ALA A 125 14.47 -1.51 -10.40
C ALA A 125 14.20 -2.86 -11.09
N GLN A 126 12.93 -3.16 -11.42
CA GLN A 126 12.58 -4.43 -12.03
C GLN A 126 12.86 -4.42 -13.54
N THR A 127 13.38 -5.54 -14.05
CA THR A 127 13.78 -5.70 -15.45
C THR A 127 12.80 -6.53 -16.30
N HIS A 128 11.71 -7.03 -15.69
CA HIS A 128 10.69 -7.77 -16.43
C HIS A 128 10.07 -6.88 -17.53
N PRO A 129 9.79 -7.39 -18.75
CA PRO A 129 9.25 -6.57 -19.85
C PRO A 129 7.97 -5.80 -19.49
N ALA A 130 7.11 -6.37 -18.65
CA ALA A 130 5.88 -5.74 -18.19
C ALA A 130 6.07 -4.78 -16.98
N ALA A 131 7.26 -4.67 -16.42
CA ALA A 131 7.51 -3.92 -15.18
C ALA A 131 7.05 -2.46 -15.28
N PHE A 132 7.34 -1.80 -16.40
CA PHE A 132 6.93 -0.41 -16.61
C PHE A 132 5.42 -0.24 -16.74
N ALA A 133 4.73 -1.18 -17.38
CA ALA A 133 3.28 -1.17 -17.47
C ALA A 133 2.63 -1.40 -16.09
N ALA A 134 3.12 -2.37 -15.33
CA ALA A 134 2.65 -2.66 -13.97
C ALA A 134 2.86 -1.46 -13.02
N LEU A 135 4.04 -0.83 -13.09
CA LEU A 135 4.32 0.41 -12.35
C LEU A 135 3.33 1.51 -12.73
N GLY A 136 3.06 1.70 -14.04
CA GLY A 136 2.11 2.71 -14.52
C GLY A 136 0.69 2.47 -14.02
N GLU A 137 0.21 1.23 -13.94
CA GLU A 137 -1.09 0.87 -13.36
C GLU A 137 -1.16 1.21 -11.86
N ILE A 138 -0.14 0.83 -11.11
CA ILE A 138 -0.08 1.09 -9.67
C ILE A 138 0.02 2.59 -9.39
N ALA A 139 0.84 3.33 -10.15
CA ALA A 139 0.98 4.77 -10.03
C ALA A 139 -0.35 5.50 -10.29
N ARG A 140 -1.07 5.10 -11.33
CA ARG A 140 -2.39 5.66 -11.67
C ARG A 140 -3.42 5.40 -10.58
N ALA A 141 -3.43 4.18 -10.02
CA ALA A 141 -4.35 3.80 -8.95
C ALA A 141 -4.05 4.49 -7.62
N ALA A 142 -2.78 4.70 -7.29
CA ALA A 142 -2.36 5.42 -6.08
C ALA A 142 -2.48 6.95 -6.23
N GLY A 143 -2.47 7.46 -7.46
CA GLY A 143 -2.35 8.88 -7.80
C GLY A 143 -3.64 9.68 -7.74
N ILE A 144 -3.58 10.85 -8.41
CA ILE A 144 -4.64 11.89 -8.43
C ILE A 144 -5.95 11.44 -9.10
N GLY A 145 -5.91 10.40 -9.91
CA GLY A 145 -7.11 9.79 -10.52
C GLY A 145 -7.68 8.61 -9.73
N GLY A 146 -6.97 8.13 -8.71
CA GLY A 146 -7.31 6.96 -7.91
C GLY A 146 -7.44 7.28 -6.42
N MET A 147 -6.55 6.70 -5.61
CA MET A 147 -6.63 6.76 -4.15
C MET A 147 -6.61 8.19 -3.61
N LEU A 148 -5.73 9.07 -4.12
CA LEU A 148 -5.67 10.46 -3.67
C LEU A 148 -6.95 11.23 -4.00
N ARG A 149 -7.58 10.98 -5.17
CA ARG A 149 -8.88 11.54 -5.49
C ARG A 149 -9.93 11.12 -4.46
N GLY A 150 -10.00 9.82 -4.17
CA GLY A 150 -10.97 9.30 -3.22
C GLY A 150 -10.76 9.86 -1.82
N GLN A 151 -9.53 9.95 -1.36
CA GLN A 151 -9.18 10.53 -0.06
C GLN A 151 -9.49 12.03 0.01
N THR A 152 -9.20 12.79 -1.05
CA THR A 152 -9.53 14.22 -1.11
C THR A 152 -11.05 14.44 -1.00
N LEU A 153 -11.85 13.64 -1.71
CA LEU A 153 -13.31 13.72 -1.61
C LEU A 153 -13.82 13.35 -0.22
N ASP A 154 -13.23 12.34 0.40
CA ASP A 154 -13.60 11.89 1.75
C ASP A 154 -13.40 13.01 2.77
N VAL A 155 -12.20 13.59 2.81
CA VAL A 155 -11.87 14.71 3.73
C VAL A 155 -12.71 15.96 3.45
N THR A 156 -12.91 16.33 2.18
CA THR A 156 -13.66 17.56 1.84
C THR A 156 -15.16 17.44 2.08
N LEU A 157 -15.70 16.23 2.16
CA LEU A 157 -17.12 15.97 2.42
C LEU A 157 -17.39 15.61 3.90
N GLU A 158 -16.36 15.56 4.73
CA GLU A 158 -16.51 15.31 6.16
C GLU A 158 -17.45 16.34 6.81
N GLY A 159 -18.33 15.87 7.70
CA GLY A 159 -19.35 16.72 8.35
C GLY A 159 -20.50 17.17 7.45
N THR A 160 -20.52 16.77 6.16
CA THR A 160 -21.62 17.07 5.22
C THR A 160 -22.61 15.89 5.13
N ARG A 161 -23.61 16.01 4.26
CA ARG A 161 -24.50 14.89 3.86
C ARG A 161 -24.23 14.57 2.38
N PRO A 162 -23.22 13.72 2.07
CA PRO A 162 -22.89 13.42 0.68
C PRO A 162 -24.04 12.69 -0.01
N ILE A 163 -24.26 12.99 -1.28
CA ILE A 163 -25.17 12.23 -2.13
C ILE A 163 -24.53 10.89 -2.54
N ARG A 164 -25.35 9.95 -2.99
CA ARG A 164 -24.90 8.59 -3.36
C ARG A 164 -23.73 8.59 -4.33
N GLU A 165 -23.79 9.42 -5.36
CA GLU A 165 -22.75 9.52 -6.38
C GLU A 165 -21.39 9.96 -5.81
N GLN A 166 -21.40 10.84 -4.82
CA GLN A 166 -20.17 11.26 -4.11
C GLN A 166 -19.57 10.12 -3.29
N VAL A 167 -20.43 9.38 -2.56
CA VAL A 167 -19.98 8.20 -1.79
C VAL A 167 -19.41 7.12 -2.71
N GLU A 168 -20.05 6.85 -3.85
CA GLU A 168 -19.55 5.92 -4.86
C GLU A 168 -18.19 6.36 -5.39
N GLN A 169 -17.98 7.65 -5.66
CA GLN A 169 -16.68 8.17 -6.10
C GLN A 169 -15.59 8.03 -5.04
N ILE A 170 -15.92 8.25 -3.76
CA ILE A 170 -14.99 7.99 -2.65
C ILE A 170 -14.59 6.52 -2.64
N HIS A 171 -15.55 5.60 -2.66
CA HIS A 171 -15.27 4.17 -2.62
C HIS A 171 -14.46 3.69 -3.82
N LEU A 172 -14.78 4.15 -5.02
CA LEU A 172 -14.06 3.82 -6.25
C LEU A 172 -12.62 4.34 -6.23
N GLY A 173 -12.40 5.56 -5.75
CA GLY A 173 -11.07 6.14 -5.63
C GLY A 173 -10.28 5.58 -4.44
N LYS A 174 -10.74 5.84 -3.21
CA LYS A 174 -10.01 5.54 -1.97
C LYS A 174 -9.70 4.04 -1.81
N THR A 175 -10.64 3.17 -2.22
CA THR A 175 -10.53 1.74 -1.93
C THR A 175 -10.42 0.87 -3.20
N ALA A 176 -11.38 0.98 -4.12
CA ALA A 176 -11.47 0.04 -5.24
C ALA A 176 -10.25 0.13 -6.18
N ALA A 177 -9.74 1.34 -6.44
CA ALA A 177 -8.54 1.54 -7.26
C ALA A 177 -7.36 0.69 -6.73
N MET A 178 -7.13 0.69 -5.42
CA MET A 178 -6.05 -0.06 -4.77
C MET A 178 -6.37 -1.54 -4.52
N ILE A 179 -7.54 -2.02 -4.91
CA ILE A 179 -7.88 -3.45 -4.97
C ILE A 179 -7.80 -3.95 -6.42
N THR A 180 -8.14 -3.12 -7.39
CA THR A 180 -8.07 -3.46 -8.82
C THR A 180 -6.63 -3.48 -9.34
N ALA A 181 -5.82 -2.47 -8.98
CA ALA A 181 -4.45 -2.35 -9.46
C ALA A 181 -3.56 -3.57 -9.16
N PRO A 182 -3.61 -4.21 -7.98
CA PRO A 182 -2.89 -5.47 -7.74
C PRO A 182 -3.21 -6.56 -8.74
N VAL A 183 -4.49 -6.73 -9.08
CA VAL A 183 -4.95 -7.73 -10.02
C VAL A 183 -4.45 -7.39 -11.43
N THR A 184 -4.66 -6.16 -11.88
CA THR A 184 -4.22 -5.72 -13.21
C THR A 184 -2.70 -5.83 -13.37
N ALA A 185 -1.93 -5.33 -12.39
CA ALA A 185 -0.47 -5.42 -12.44
C ALA A 185 0.05 -6.86 -12.38
N GLY A 186 -0.65 -7.75 -11.67
CA GLY A 186 -0.28 -9.16 -11.61
C GLY A 186 -0.59 -9.93 -12.89
N LEU A 187 -1.54 -9.48 -13.70
CA LEU A 187 -1.89 -10.11 -14.99
C LEU A 187 -0.96 -9.71 -16.14
N LEU A 188 -0.14 -8.67 -16.00
CA LEU A 188 0.86 -8.20 -16.97
C LEU A 188 2.13 -9.05 -16.93
#